data_3caf33a0ede3b0f58383ba8f686d0b21
#
_entry.id   3caf33a0ede3b0f58383ba8f686d0b21
#
_cell.length_a   1.000
_cell.length_b   1.000
_cell.length_c   1.000
_cell.angle_alpha   90.00
_cell.angle_beta   90.00
_cell.angle_gamma   90.00
#
_symmetry.space_group_name_H-M   'P 1'
#
loop_
_entity.id
_entity.type
_entity.pdbx_description
1 polymer ?
#
loop_
_entity_poly.entity_id
_entity_poly.type
_entity_poly.pdbx_seq_one_letter_code
_entity_poly.pdbx_strand_id
1 'polypeptide(L)'
;AELHTPLIATSGNRYGEPICIDNQQAFERLNGLVDGFLIHDRAIVRPLDDSIVRVIADVPTVLRRARGYVPTPVQLPKNIETTLAMGGQLKNTVAIAYQQQVLLSQHLGDLHQLETINQQRETIADLKQFYGLEPKHVITDLHSDYASSQQAQSFALPIHNVQHHYAHILSCMAEHQLKPPILGAAWDGIGLGLANELWGGEILLLTE
;
A
#
# COMPACT_ATOMS: atom_id res chain seq x y z
N ALA A 1 -4.93 32.51 -14.75
CA ALA A 1 -5.43 32.53 -13.38
C ALA A 1 -6.29 33.78 -13.20
N GLU A 2 -7.61 33.61 -13.21
CA GLU A 2 -8.57 34.73 -13.10
C GLU A 2 -9.03 34.96 -11.65
N LEU A 3 -8.70 33.99 -10.77
CA LEU A 3 -9.04 34.08 -9.34
C LEU A 3 -7.88 34.73 -8.59
N HIS A 4 -8.16 35.85 -7.92
CA HIS A 4 -7.19 36.59 -7.10
C HIS A 4 -7.18 36.15 -5.63
N THR A 5 -7.80 35.00 -5.31
CA THR A 5 -7.90 34.45 -3.96
C THR A 5 -7.27 33.05 -3.91
N PRO A 6 -6.62 32.66 -2.79
CA PRO A 6 -6.16 31.29 -2.58
C PRO A 6 -7.35 30.31 -2.63
N LEU A 7 -7.13 29.15 -3.25
CA LEU A 7 -8.09 28.06 -3.30
C LEU A 7 -7.57 26.89 -2.47
N ILE A 8 -8.48 26.22 -1.76
CA ILE A 8 -8.21 24.94 -1.12
C ILE A 8 -8.67 23.86 -2.11
N ALA A 9 -7.75 22.97 -2.48
CA ALA A 9 -8.05 21.81 -3.31
C ALA A 9 -7.85 20.54 -2.47
N THR A 10 -8.82 19.63 -2.53
CA THR A 10 -8.78 18.35 -1.84
C THR A 10 -9.37 17.24 -2.69
N SER A 11 -9.14 15.98 -2.31
CA SER A 11 -9.71 14.81 -2.97
C SER A 11 -11.22 14.73 -2.78
N GLY A 12 -11.94 14.18 -3.77
CA GLY A 12 -13.39 13.96 -3.74
C GLY A 12 -13.76 12.64 -3.07
N ASN A 13 -13.70 12.61 -1.73
CA ASN A 13 -14.04 11.45 -0.91
C ASN A 13 -14.47 11.89 0.51
N ARG A 14 -15.14 11.01 1.23
CA ARG A 14 -15.30 11.16 2.68
C ARG A 14 -14.03 10.67 3.39
N TYR A 15 -13.86 11.13 4.63
CA TYR A 15 -12.74 10.72 5.47
C TYR A 15 -12.64 9.17 5.57
N GLY A 16 -11.46 8.63 5.25
CA GLY A 16 -11.19 7.19 5.30
C GLY A 16 -11.72 6.37 4.12
N GLU A 17 -12.47 6.98 3.19
CA GLU A 17 -12.95 6.30 1.98
C GLU A 17 -12.01 6.56 0.79
N PRO A 18 -11.97 5.65 -0.21
CA PRO A 18 -11.31 5.92 -1.49
C PRO A 18 -11.91 7.10 -2.24
N ILE A 19 -11.11 7.75 -3.08
CA ILE A 19 -11.56 8.83 -3.98
C ILE A 19 -12.67 8.31 -4.89
N CYS A 20 -13.77 9.06 -5.02
CA CYS A 20 -14.85 8.74 -5.94
C CYS A 20 -14.35 8.77 -7.39
N ILE A 21 -14.63 7.72 -8.16
CA ILE A 21 -14.24 7.59 -9.57
C ILE A 21 -15.44 7.50 -10.51
N ASP A 22 -16.62 7.35 -9.97
CA ASP A 22 -17.88 7.28 -10.69
C ASP A 22 -18.79 8.46 -10.33
N ASN A 23 -19.47 9.04 -11.31
CA ASN A 23 -20.34 10.21 -11.11
C ASN A 23 -21.51 9.91 -10.18
N GLN A 24 -22.14 8.73 -10.30
CA GLN A 24 -23.25 8.34 -9.43
C GLN A 24 -22.78 8.16 -7.99
N GLN A 25 -21.63 7.52 -7.81
CA GLN A 25 -20.99 7.37 -6.51
C GLN A 25 -20.68 8.74 -5.87
N ALA A 26 -20.17 9.69 -6.68
CA ALA A 26 -19.89 11.05 -6.20
C ALA A 26 -21.18 11.75 -5.74
N PHE A 27 -22.27 11.64 -6.49
CA PHE A 27 -23.58 12.19 -6.10
C PHE A 27 -24.08 11.60 -4.78
N GLU A 28 -23.98 10.28 -4.61
CA GLU A 28 -24.48 9.61 -3.41
C GLU A 28 -23.65 9.94 -2.17
N ARG A 29 -22.31 9.97 -2.31
CA ARG A 29 -21.41 10.14 -1.17
C ARG A 29 -21.13 11.58 -0.78
N LEU A 30 -21.09 12.49 -1.76
CA LEU A 30 -20.70 13.89 -1.54
C LEU A 30 -21.90 14.84 -1.49
N ASN A 31 -23.11 14.35 -1.76
CA ASN A 31 -24.31 15.16 -1.63
C ASN A 31 -24.46 15.72 -0.20
N GLY A 32 -24.76 17.01 -0.11
CA GLY A 32 -24.81 17.74 1.16
C GLY A 32 -23.45 18.19 1.72
N LEU A 33 -22.34 17.78 1.10
CA LEU A 33 -20.98 18.28 1.43
C LEU A 33 -20.50 19.34 0.46
N VAL A 34 -21.11 19.41 -0.74
CA VAL A 34 -20.73 20.34 -1.81
C VAL A 34 -21.98 21.07 -2.34
N ASP A 35 -21.79 22.28 -2.89
CA ASP A 35 -22.87 23.09 -3.46
C ASP A 35 -23.15 22.73 -4.90
N GLY A 36 -22.24 22.02 -5.59
CA GLY A 36 -22.41 21.62 -6.97
C GLY A 36 -21.35 20.62 -7.43
N PHE A 37 -21.63 19.98 -8.57
CA PHE A 37 -20.76 19.00 -9.21
C PHE A 37 -20.42 19.43 -10.62
N LEU A 38 -19.12 19.43 -10.96
CA LEU A 38 -18.66 19.49 -12.34
C LEU A 38 -18.25 18.07 -12.74
N ILE A 39 -19.03 17.45 -13.61
CA ILE A 39 -18.85 16.07 -14.05
C ILE A 39 -18.39 15.99 -15.50
N HIS A 40 -17.85 14.84 -15.89
CA HIS A 40 -17.48 14.52 -17.25
C HIS A 40 -17.85 13.05 -17.58
N ASP A 41 -17.85 12.73 -18.87
CA ASP A 41 -18.19 11.40 -19.40
C ASP A 41 -16.98 10.48 -19.60
N ARG A 42 -15.77 10.95 -19.32
CA ARG A 42 -14.55 10.15 -19.39
C ARG A 42 -14.42 9.28 -18.13
N ALA A 43 -14.41 7.95 -18.31
CA ALA A 43 -14.25 7.02 -17.20
C ALA A 43 -12.90 7.21 -16.47
N ILE A 44 -12.96 7.20 -15.14
CA ILE A 44 -11.78 7.10 -14.28
C ILE A 44 -11.59 5.60 -13.98
N VAL A 45 -10.45 5.05 -14.40
CA VAL A 45 -10.21 3.59 -14.37
C VAL A 45 -10.03 3.09 -12.94
N ARG A 46 -9.38 3.86 -12.08
CA ARG A 46 -9.12 3.50 -10.67
C ARG A 46 -8.91 4.72 -9.78
N PRO A 47 -9.24 4.63 -8.51
CA PRO A 47 -8.89 5.67 -7.55
C PRO A 47 -7.37 5.69 -7.36
N LEU A 48 -6.80 6.89 -7.34
CA LEU A 48 -5.35 7.06 -7.22
C LEU A 48 -5.05 8.30 -6.39
N ASP A 49 -4.54 8.09 -5.19
CA ASP A 49 -4.07 9.13 -4.31
C ASP A 49 -2.85 9.86 -4.87
N ASP A 50 -2.59 11.05 -4.34
CA ASP A 50 -1.34 11.74 -4.58
C ASP A 50 -0.21 11.14 -3.74
N SER A 51 0.98 11.08 -4.33
CA SER A 51 2.19 10.75 -3.61
C SER A 51 2.56 11.86 -2.63
N ILE A 52 3.16 11.50 -1.51
CA ILE A 52 3.70 12.44 -0.54
C ILE A 52 5.22 12.34 -0.55
N VAL A 53 5.87 13.45 -0.84
CA VAL A 53 7.33 13.56 -0.83
C VAL A 53 7.75 14.66 0.14
N ARG A 54 8.77 14.41 0.93
CA ARG A 54 9.36 15.37 1.84
C ARG A 54 10.88 15.42 1.63
N VAL A 55 11.46 16.59 1.66
CA VAL A 55 12.92 16.73 1.70
C VAL A 55 13.39 16.53 3.13
N ILE A 56 14.19 15.49 3.36
CA ILE A 56 14.77 15.13 4.65
C ILE A 56 16.29 15.05 4.46
N ALA A 57 17.04 15.84 5.22
CA ALA A 57 18.51 15.94 5.09
C ALA A 57 18.95 16.18 3.63
N ASP A 58 18.28 17.13 2.96
CA ASP A 58 18.48 17.53 1.56
C ASP A 58 18.20 16.43 0.51
N VAL A 59 17.57 15.31 0.92
CA VAL A 59 17.20 14.22 0.03
C VAL A 59 15.68 14.14 -0.10
N PRO A 60 15.12 14.14 -1.33
CA PRO A 60 13.70 13.87 -1.55
C PRO A 60 13.35 12.45 -1.10
N THR A 61 12.51 12.33 -0.07
CA THR A 61 12.09 11.06 0.52
C THR A 61 10.60 10.85 0.27
N VAL A 62 10.25 9.73 -0.35
CA VAL A 62 8.86 9.35 -0.62
C VAL A 62 8.24 8.77 0.64
N LEU A 63 7.23 9.44 1.20
CA LEU A 63 6.48 8.99 2.38
C LEU A 63 5.22 8.19 2.02
N ARG A 64 4.62 8.53 0.87
CA ARG A 64 3.51 7.77 0.27
C ARG A 64 3.81 7.58 -1.21
N ARG A 65 3.83 6.33 -1.64
CA ARG A 65 4.07 5.96 -3.04
C ARG A 65 2.72 5.77 -3.74
N ALA A 66 2.38 6.66 -4.67
CA ALA A 66 1.15 6.62 -5.46
C ALA A 66 1.39 7.27 -6.83
N ARG A 67 0.59 8.25 -7.24
CA ARG A 67 0.68 8.92 -8.54
C ARG A 67 2.10 9.39 -8.86
N GLY A 68 2.61 8.98 -10.02
CA GLY A 68 3.93 9.36 -10.54
C GLY A 68 5.10 8.51 -10.03
N TYR A 69 4.90 7.71 -8.97
CA TYR A 69 5.93 6.81 -8.42
C TYR A 69 5.62 5.33 -8.61
N VAL A 70 4.35 4.96 -8.73
CA VAL A 70 3.97 3.60 -9.09
C VAL A 70 3.76 3.51 -10.60
N PRO A 71 4.09 2.39 -11.21
CA PRO A 71 4.58 1.12 -10.68
C PRO A 71 6.10 0.93 -10.79
N THR A 72 6.91 1.96 -10.50
CA THR A 72 8.39 1.82 -10.54
C THR A 72 8.83 0.66 -9.65
N PRO A 73 9.50 -0.39 -10.18
CA PRO A 73 9.85 -1.57 -9.42
C PRO A 73 11.00 -1.31 -8.44
N VAL A 74 10.97 -2.02 -7.31
CA VAL A 74 12.11 -2.17 -6.41
C VAL A 74 12.89 -3.40 -6.83
N GLN A 75 14.22 -3.29 -6.92
CA GLN A 75 15.07 -4.40 -7.33
C GLN A 75 15.39 -5.31 -6.14
N LEU A 76 15.40 -6.61 -6.39
CA LEU A 76 15.81 -7.63 -5.42
C LEU A 76 17.18 -8.21 -5.79
N PRO A 77 17.98 -8.64 -4.80
CA PRO A 77 19.30 -9.21 -5.07
C PRO A 77 19.25 -10.62 -5.69
N LYS A 78 18.12 -11.30 -5.59
CA LYS A 78 17.94 -12.68 -6.07
C LYS A 78 16.63 -12.86 -6.80
N ASN A 79 16.58 -13.84 -7.71
CA ASN A 79 15.31 -14.28 -8.30
C ASN A 79 14.44 -14.95 -7.24
N ILE A 80 13.15 -14.62 -7.28
CA ILE A 80 12.13 -15.25 -6.45
C ILE A 80 10.98 -15.77 -7.33
N GLU A 81 10.26 -16.74 -6.84
CA GLU A 81 9.00 -17.17 -7.43
C GLU A 81 7.95 -16.06 -7.30
N THR A 82 7.00 -16.04 -8.23
CA THR A 82 5.95 -15.01 -8.22
C THR A 82 5.19 -15.07 -6.90
N THR A 83 5.26 -14.00 -6.14
CA THR A 83 4.75 -13.90 -4.77
C THR A 83 3.90 -12.64 -4.61
N LEU A 84 2.72 -12.79 -4.03
CA LEU A 84 1.83 -11.68 -3.68
C LEU A 84 2.03 -11.30 -2.20
N ALA A 85 2.29 -10.04 -1.91
CA ALA A 85 2.30 -9.50 -0.56
C ALA A 85 1.05 -8.64 -0.33
N MET A 86 0.32 -8.96 0.74
CA MET A 86 -1.00 -8.35 1.05
C MET A 86 -0.90 -7.01 1.78
N GLY A 87 0.29 -6.64 2.28
CA GLY A 87 0.47 -5.43 3.11
C GLY A 87 -0.16 -5.53 4.49
N GLY A 88 -0.02 -4.45 5.27
CA GLY A 88 -0.60 -4.34 6.62
C GLY A 88 -2.06 -3.90 6.63
N GLN A 89 -2.59 -3.62 7.83
CA GLN A 89 -3.98 -3.16 8.01
C GLN A 89 -4.16 -1.68 7.68
N LEU A 90 -3.20 -0.84 8.06
CA LEU A 90 -3.24 0.61 7.87
C LEU A 90 -2.33 1.03 6.72
N LYS A 91 -2.70 2.11 6.02
CA LYS A 91 -1.92 2.66 4.89
C LYS A 91 -1.52 1.59 3.89
N ASN A 92 -2.45 0.68 3.62
CA ASN A 92 -2.20 -0.53 2.85
C ASN A 92 -1.64 -0.23 1.45
N THR A 93 -0.76 -1.09 1.03
CA THR A 93 -0.21 -1.22 -0.31
C THR A 93 0.02 -2.70 -0.55
N VAL A 94 -0.41 -3.23 -1.68
CA VAL A 94 -0.08 -4.60 -2.09
C VAL A 94 1.15 -4.60 -2.98
N ALA A 95 1.83 -5.75 -3.07
CA ALA A 95 2.96 -5.88 -3.97
C ALA A 95 2.96 -7.26 -4.65
N ILE A 96 3.41 -7.31 -5.90
CA ILE A 96 3.75 -8.57 -6.58
C ILE A 96 5.24 -8.57 -6.85
N ALA A 97 5.91 -9.59 -6.34
CA ALA A 97 7.30 -9.84 -6.62
C ALA A 97 7.43 -10.96 -7.66
N TYR A 98 8.34 -10.80 -8.62
CA TYR A 98 8.66 -11.80 -9.62
C TYR A 98 10.09 -11.60 -10.13
N GLN A 99 10.80 -12.68 -10.38
CA GLN A 99 12.21 -12.61 -10.75
C GLN A 99 13.00 -11.77 -9.72
N GLN A 100 13.61 -10.67 -10.13
CA GLN A 100 14.36 -9.75 -9.28
C GLN A 100 13.64 -8.41 -9.05
N GLN A 101 12.33 -8.38 -9.19
CA GLN A 101 11.55 -7.14 -9.10
C GLN A 101 10.39 -7.27 -8.14
N VAL A 102 10.08 -6.19 -7.43
CA VAL A 102 8.88 -6.00 -6.64
C VAL A 102 8.11 -4.83 -7.22
N LEU A 103 6.90 -5.09 -7.68
CA LEU A 103 5.95 -4.09 -8.15
C LEU A 103 5.00 -3.75 -7.00
N LEU A 104 5.05 -2.53 -6.51
CA LEU A 104 4.11 -2.04 -5.51
C LEU A 104 2.89 -1.43 -6.20
N SER A 105 1.72 -1.63 -5.60
CA SER A 105 0.53 -0.87 -5.96
C SER A 105 0.63 0.58 -5.50
N GLN A 106 -0.32 1.40 -5.94
CA GLN A 106 -0.57 2.68 -5.28
C GLN A 106 -1.00 2.47 -3.82
N HIS A 107 -0.86 3.52 -3.02
CA HIS A 107 -1.46 3.58 -1.69
C HIS A 107 -2.97 3.32 -1.77
N LEU A 108 -3.48 2.42 -0.94
CA LEU A 108 -4.90 2.03 -0.91
C LEU A 108 -5.62 2.63 0.31
N GLY A 109 -4.91 2.86 1.40
CA GLY A 109 -5.48 3.36 2.64
C GLY A 109 -5.72 2.28 3.69
N ASP A 110 -6.60 2.58 4.64
CA ASP A 110 -6.85 1.72 5.80
C ASP A 110 -7.94 0.68 5.48
N LEU A 111 -7.65 -0.60 5.73
CA LEU A 111 -8.55 -1.73 5.44
C LEU A 111 -9.64 -1.90 6.50
N HIS A 112 -10.13 -0.81 7.08
CA HIS A 112 -11.29 -0.82 7.99
C HIS A 112 -12.61 -0.67 7.25
N GLN A 113 -12.58 -0.12 6.03
CA GLN A 113 -13.75 0.13 5.20
C GLN A 113 -13.88 -0.96 4.12
N LEU A 114 -15.11 -1.39 3.86
CA LEU A 114 -15.40 -2.40 2.84
C LEU A 114 -14.96 -1.94 1.44
N GLU A 115 -15.08 -0.66 1.17
CA GLU A 115 -14.67 -0.02 -0.08
C GLU A 115 -13.17 -0.18 -0.31
N THR A 116 -12.34 0.05 0.72
CA THR A 116 -10.88 -0.10 0.63
C THR A 116 -10.49 -1.57 0.46
N ILE A 117 -11.20 -2.50 1.13
CA ILE A 117 -11.00 -3.94 0.96
C ILE A 117 -11.34 -4.37 -0.47
N ASN A 118 -12.43 -3.88 -1.04
CA ASN A 118 -12.79 -4.17 -2.43
C ASN A 118 -11.77 -3.57 -3.41
N GLN A 119 -11.34 -2.34 -3.18
CA GLN A 119 -10.28 -1.71 -3.96
C GLN A 119 -8.96 -2.52 -3.92
N GLN A 120 -8.61 -3.10 -2.76
CA GLN A 120 -7.44 -3.99 -2.66
C GLN A 120 -7.59 -5.21 -3.57
N ARG A 121 -8.77 -5.85 -3.59
CA ARG A 121 -9.06 -7.01 -4.47
C ARG A 121 -8.93 -6.66 -5.94
N GLU A 122 -9.53 -5.54 -6.34
CA GLU A 122 -9.46 -5.04 -7.71
C GLU A 122 -8.02 -4.71 -8.11
N THR A 123 -7.26 -4.06 -7.23
CA THR A 123 -5.86 -3.73 -7.46
C THR A 123 -4.99 -4.98 -7.64
N ILE A 124 -5.23 -6.04 -6.85
CA ILE A 124 -4.53 -7.32 -7.00
C ILE A 124 -4.87 -7.95 -8.37
N ALA A 125 -6.15 -7.97 -8.74
CA ALA A 125 -6.59 -8.49 -10.02
C ALA A 125 -5.97 -7.73 -11.19
N ASP A 126 -5.95 -6.40 -11.11
CA ASP A 126 -5.35 -5.51 -12.12
C ASP A 126 -3.84 -5.77 -12.27
N LEU A 127 -3.10 -5.87 -11.16
CA LEU A 127 -1.66 -6.16 -11.20
C LEU A 127 -1.38 -7.52 -11.84
N LYS A 128 -2.13 -8.54 -11.46
CA LYS A 128 -2.02 -9.87 -12.06
C LYS A 128 -2.27 -9.84 -13.56
N GLN A 129 -3.37 -9.22 -13.96
CA GLN A 129 -3.78 -9.14 -15.37
C GLN A 129 -2.79 -8.31 -16.20
N PHE A 130 -2.40 -7.14 -15.71
CA PHE A 130 -1.56 -6.19 -16.45
C PHE A 130 -0.16 -6.75 -16.73
N TYR A 131 0.41 -7.46 -15.75
CA TYR A 131 1.75 -8.03 -15.88
C TYR A 131 1.74 -9.52 -16.31
N GLY A 132 0.57 -10.14 -16.45
CA GLY A 132 0.45 -11.57 -16.78
C GLY A 132 1.05 -12.48 -15.70
N LEU A 133 0.92 -12.10 -14.42
CA LEU A 133 1.57 -12.79 -13.30
C LEU A 133 0.56 -13.61 -12.49
N GLU A 134 0.92 -14.88 -12.22
CA GLU A 134 0.17 -15.77 -11.33
C GLU A 134 1.02 -16.07 -10.08
N PRO A 135 0.63 -15.53 -8.91
CA PRO A 135 1.32 -15.81 -7.65
C PRO A 135 1.29 -17.30 -7.31
N LYS A 136 2.39 -17.79 -6.77
CA LYS A 136 2.52 -19.13 -6.20
C LYS A 136 2.53 -19.13 -4.68
N HIS A 137 2.81 -17.98 -4.09
CA HIS A 137 2.88 -17.76 -2.65
C HIS A 137 2.18 -16.46 -2.30
N VAL A 138 1.67 -16.40 -1.07
CA VAL A 138 1.12 -15.17 -0.49
C VAL A 138 1.89 -14.84 0.80
N ILE A 139 2.25 -13.58 0.97
CA ILE A 139 2.87 -13.06 2.19
C ILE A 139 1.87 -12.15 2.89
N THR A 140 1.70 -12.35 4.19
CA THR A 140 0.86 -11.53 5.06
C THR A 140 1.62 -11.07 6.30
N ASP A 141 1.05 -10.10 7.00
CA ASP A 141 1.46 -9.79 8.36
C ASP A 141 1.22 -11.02 9.28
N LEU A 142 1.99 -11.10 10.36
CA LEU A 142 1.81 -12.12 11.39
C LEU A 142 0.44 -12.02 12.08
N HIS A 143 -0.16 -10.82 12.09
CA HIS A 143 -1.46 -10.56 12.72
C HIS A 143 -2.60 -11.16 11.90
N SER A 144 -3.16 -12.28 12.37
CA SER A 144 -4.21 -13.03 11.66
C SER A 144 -5.52 -12.27 11.46
N ASP A 145 -5.82 -11.31 12.36
CA ASP A 145 -7.09 -10.57 12.34
C ASP A 145 -7.07 -9.36 11.40
N TYR A 146 -5.94 -9.05 10.80
CA TYR A 146 -5.91 -8.03 9.76
C TYR A 146 -6.74 -8.44 8.54
N ALA A 147 -7.52 -7.51 7.99
CA ALA A 147 -8.33 -7.79 6.82
C ALA A 147 -7.48 -8.28 5.63
N SER A 148 -6.25 -7.78 5.50
CA SER A 148 -5.27 -8.27 4.51
C SER A 148 -4.91 -9.75 4.73
N SER A 149 -4.68 -10.17 5.99
CA SER A 149 -4.36 -11.56 6.34
C SER A 149 -5.55 -12.49 6.13
N GLN A 150 -6.76 -12.05 6.50
CA GLN A 150 -7.99 -12.81 6.27
C GLN A 150 -8.28 -12.97 4.78
N GLN A 151 -8.10 -11.92 3.99
CA GLN A 151 -8.33 -11.97 2.55
C GLN A 151 -7.33 -12.91 1.85
N ALA A 152 -6.10 -13.03 2.35
CA ALA A 152 -5.09 -13.94 1.81
C ALA A 152 -5.57 -15.40 1.75
N GLN A 153 -6.43 -15.83 2.68
CA GLN A 153 -6.99 -17.17 2.71
C GLN A 153 -7.80 -17.52 1.45
N SER A 154 -8.36 -16.52 0.77
CA SER A 154 -9.17 -16.74 -0.43
C SER A 154 -8.35 -17.18 -1.66
N PHE A 155 -7.03 -17.02 -1.64
CA PHE A 155 -6.18 -17.39 -2.77
C PHE A 155 -5.87 -18.89 -2.86
N ALA A 156 -6.12 -19.66 -1.80
CA ALA A 156 -5.81 -21.09 -1.72
C ALA A 156 -4.35 -21.43 -2.09
N LEU A 157 -3.42 -20.54 -1.74
CA LEU A 157 -1.99 -20.67 -1.97
C LEU A 157 -1.23 -20.80 -0.63
N PRO A 158 0.01 -21.31 -0.64
CA PRO A 158 0.86 -21.27 0.55
C PRO A 158 1.01 -19.84 1.08
N ILE A 159 0.70 -19.64 2.37
CA ILE A 159 0.77 -18.36 3.06
C ILE A 159 2.01 -18.35 3.97
N HIS A 160 2.77 -17.27 3.89
CA HIS A 160 3.93 -17.01 4.73
C HIS A 160 3.67 -15.75 5.56
N ASN A 161 3.70 -15.89 6.87
CA ASN A 161 3.51 -14.78 7.79
C ASN A 161 4.85 -14.12 8.11
N VAL A 162 4.88 -12.79 8.09
CA VAL A 162 6.07 -12.00 8.39
C VAL A 162 5.78 -11.10 9.58
N GLN A 163 6.70 -11.06 10.55
CA GLN A 163 6.58 -10.18 11.70
C GLN A 163 6.67 -8.72 11.25
N HIS A 164 5.81 -7.87 11.79
CA HIS A 164 5.56 -6.50 11.35
C HIS A 164 6.82 -5.62 11.31
N HIS A 165 7.55 -5.53 12.42
CA HIS A 165 8.77 -4.72 12.52
C HIS A 165 9.91 -5.23 11.64
N TYR A 166 9.98 -6.57 11.49
CA TYR A 166 10.92 -7.19 10.58
C TYR A 166 10.61 -6.80 9.12
N ALA A 167 9.34 -6.77 8.74
CA ALA A 167 8.92 -6.33 7.41
C ALA A 167 9.30 -4.86 7.13
N HIS A 168 9.17 -3.96 8.12
CA HIS A 168 9.64 -2.57 8.01
C HIS A 168 11.12 -2.48 7.68
N ILE A 169 11.95 -3.23 8.39
CA ILE A 169 13.41 -3.21 8.18
C ILE A 169 13.76 -3.80 6.81
N LEU A 170 13.14 -4.93 6.43
CA LEU A 170 13.37 -5.54 5.13
C LEU A 170 12.96 -4.63 3.96
N SER A 171 11.85 -3.89 4.09
CA SER A 171 11.43 -2.95 3.07
C SER A 171 12.43 -1.82 2.87
N CYS A 172 12.96 -1.26 3.96
CA CYS A 172 14.02 -0.26 3.93
C CYS A 172 15.31 -0.82 3.30
N MET A 173 15.69 -2.04 3.66
CA MET A 173 16.86 -2.70 3.07
C MET A 173 16.68 -2.90 1.56
N ALA A 174 15.51 -3.33 1.11
CA ALA A 174 15.22 -3.52 -0.31
C ALA A 174 15.26 -2.21 -1.08
N GLU A 175 14.67 -1.14 -0.57
CA GLU A 175 14.67 0.18 -1.18
C GLU A 175 16.07 0.75 -1.36
N HIS A 176 16.92 0.60 -0.33
CA HIS A 176 18.27 1.13 -0.31
C HIS A 176 19.38 0.13 -0.70
N GLN A 177 19.00 -1.07 -1.16
CA GLN A 177 19.91 -2.15 -1.56
C GLN A 177 20.95 -2.49 -0.48
N LEU A 178 20.54 -2.46 0.78
CA LEU A 178 21.38 -2.75 1.93
C LEU A 178 21.58 -4.26 2.12
N LYS A 179 22.72 -4.65 2.66
CA LYS A 179 23.05 -6.06 2.92
C LYS A 179 23.38 -6.27 4.40
N PRO A 180 23.03 -7.44 4.96
CA PRO A 180 23.47 -7.81 6.31
C PRO A 180 25.01 -7.82 6.46
N PRO A 181 25.54 -7.65 7.69
CA PRO A 181 24.78 -7.43 8.92
C PRO A 181 24.26 -6.00 9.04
N ILE A 182 23.02 -5.84 9.54
CA ILE A 182 22.37 -4.54 9.72
C ILE A 182 21.68 -4.47 11.09
N LEU A 183 21.84 -3.34 11.75
CA LEU A 183 21.03 -2.95 12.90
C LEU A 183 19.91 -2.04 12.39
N GLY A 184 18.66 -2.54 12.43
CA GLY A 184 17.47 -1.83 12.00
C GLY A 184 16.64 -1.36 13.19
N ALA A 185 16.15 -0.12 13.14
CA ALA A 185 15.19 0.41 14.10
C ALA A 185 13.82 0.58 13.42
N ALA A 186 12.83 -0.20 13.84
CA ALA A 186 11.44 -0.05 13.44
C ALA A 186 10.71 0.75 14.51
N TRP A 187 10.45 2.03 14.23
CA TRP A 187 9.83 2.97 15.17
C TRP A 187 8.31 2.98 14.96
N ASP A 188 7.68 1.87 15.29
CA ASP A 188 6.24 1.70 15.16
C ASP A 188 5.55 1.77 16.51
N GLY A 189 4.24 2.05 16.51
CA GLY A 189 3.44 2.13 17.72
C GLY A 189 3.08 0.77 18.27
N ILE A 190 2.78 -0.20 17.39
CA ILE A 190 2.33 -1.54 17.76
C ILE A 190 2.51 -2.53 16.61
N GLY A 191 2.99 -3.73 16.93
CA GLY A 191 3.05 -4.87 16.02
C GLY A 191 2.98 -6.17 16.83
N LEU A 192 2.48 -7.25 16.21
CA LEU A 192 2.40 -8.55 16.86
C LEU A 192 3.77 -9.21 16.90
N GLY A 193 4.25 -9.54 18.08
CA GLY A 193 5.48 -10.30 18.30
C GLY A 193 5.32 -11.80 18.09
N LEU A 194 6.45 -12.53 18.08
CA LEU A 194 6.49 -13.95 17.74
C LEU A 194 5.82 -14.85 18.77
N ALA A 195 5.76 -14.42 20.03
CA ALA A 195 5.09 -15.14 21.12
C ALA A 195 3.71 -14.56 21.44
N ASN A 196 3.09 -13.84 20.49
CA ASN A 196 1.77 -13.25 20.60
C ASN A 196 1.68 -12.05 21.57
N GLU A 197 2.81 -11.47 21.93
CA GLU A 197 2.91 -10.20 22.66
C GLU A 197 2.81 -8.99 21.72
N LEU A 198 2.52 -7.85 22.29
CA LEU A 198 2.49 -6.58 21.55
C LEU A 198 3.85 -5.89 21.66
N TRP A 199 4.47 -5.65 20.52
CA TRP A 199 5.72 -4.89 20.40
C TRP A 199 5.45 -3.44 20.06
N GLY A 200 6.27 -2.54 20.63
CA GLY A 200 6.31 -1.11 20.27
C GLY A 200 7.46 -0.82 19.30
N GLY A 201 8.25 0.23 19.59
CA GLY A 201 9.47 0.51 18.81
C GLY A 201 10.54 -0.53 19.09
N GLU A 202 11.06 -1.18 18.04
CA GLU A 202 11.99 -2.31 18.14
C GLU A 202 13.32 -2.04 17.43
N ILE A 203 14.37 -2.62 17.98
CA ILE A 203 15.71 -2.63 17.37
C ILE A 203 16.09 -4.08 17.09
N LEU A 204 16.28 -4.40 15.82
CA LEU A 204 16.56 -5.75 15.34
C LEU A 204 17.94 -5.82 14.68
N LEU A 205 18.73 -6.81 15.03
CA LEU A 205 19.99 -7.15 14.35
C LEU A 205 19.73 -8.24 13.32
N LEU A 206 19.91 -7.92 12.04
CA LEU A 206 19.85 -8.86 10.93
C LEU A 206 21.27 -9.26 10.56
N THR A 207 21.57 -10.54 10.67
CA THR A 207 22.92 -11.09 10.41
C THR A 207 23.05 -11.81 9.09
N GLU A 208 21.93 -12.24 8.48
CA GLU A 208 21.86 -13.00 7.22
C GLU A 208 20.76 -12.44 6.31
#